data_b3b5606913ed44f9f9fbae7a25822cb7
#
_entry.id   b3b5606913ed44f9f9fbae7a25822cb7
#
_cell.length_a   1.000
_cell.length_b   1.000
_cell.length_c   1.000
_cell.angle_alpha   90.00
_cell.angle_beta   90.00
_cell.angle_gamma   90.00
#
_symmetry.space_group_name_H-M   'P 1'
#
loop_
_entity.id
_entity.type
_entity.pdbx_description
1 polymer ?
#
loop_
_entity_poly.entity_id
_entity_poly.type
_entity_poly.pdbx_seq_one_letter_code
_entity_poly.pdbx_strand_id
1 'polypeptide(L)'
;MSTSLSPLLAPMLSSAAMRAVCDDRSTLQNMLDFEAALARAEAATAVIPASAIGPIEAACKADCFDMAALAEAATRSGNLAIPLVKMLTAHVGKTDAEAARYVHWGATSQDVIDTATMLTLRAGIDALDVDLSRAIKGFAALARSHRNTAMVARTWLQHALPMPFGLKAAEYAASLARARCRLRRLSREGLALQFGGAAGTLAALGDRGIAVAERLALELGLPLPEAPWHTHRDRIAEAASC
;
A
#
# COMPACT_ATOMS: atom_id res chain seq x y z
N MET A 1 16.40 -0.23 16.68
CA MET A 1 17.33 0.19 15.60
C MET A 1 16.70 -0.23 14.30
N SER A 2 16.31 0.70 13.46
CA SER A 2 15.71 0.41 12.14
C SER A 2 16.72 -0.35 11.28
N THR A 3 16.36 -1.54 10.83
CA THR A 3 17.12 -2.36 9.87
C THR A 3 16.88 -1.95 8.43
N SER A 4 16.42 -0.71 8.20
CA SER A 4 16.37 -0.14 6.85
C SER A 4 17.77 -0.18 6.23
N LEU A 5 17.85 -0.31 4.91
CA LEU A 5 19.04 -0.09 4.09
C LEU A 5 20.00 0.90 4.78
N SER A 6 21.30 0.57 4.83
CA SER A 6 22.31 1.43 5.46
C SER A 6 21.93 2.92 5.36
N PRO A 7 21.88 3.67 6.48
CA PRO A 7 21.53 5.09 6.45
C PRO A 7 22.39 5.92 5.50
N LEU A 8 23.61 5.46 5.23
CA LEU A 8 24.53 6.10 4.27
C LEU A 8 24.15 5.83 2.80
N LEU A 9 23.54 4.68 2.51
CA LEU A 9 23.21 4.28 1.12
C LEU A 9 21.77 4.54 0.75
N ALA A 10 20.85 4.52 1.73
CA ALA A 10 19.44 4.71 1.48
C ALA A 10 19.11 6.00 0.68
N PRO A 11 19.74 7.17 0.95
CA PRO A 11 19.48 8.38 0.17
C PRO A 11 19.95 8.30 -1.30
N MET A 12 20.87 7.39 -1.61
CA MET A 12 21.33 7.16 -2.99
C MET A 12 20.39 6.26 -3.79
N LEU A 13 19.58 5.44 -3.11
CA LEU A 13 18.73 4.41 -3.71
C LEU A 13 17.26 4.79 -3.75
N SER A 14 16.83 5.72 -2.89
CA SER A 14 15.43 6.08 -2.76
C SER A 14 15.25 7.55 -2.35
N SER A 15 14.18 8.19 -2.82
CA SER A 15 13.79 9.54 -2.38
C SER A 15 13.32 9.54 -0.91
N ALA A 16 13.38 10.71 -0.27
CA ALA A 16 12.87 10.86 1.11
C ALA A 16 11.38 10.51 1.21
N ALA A 17 10.58 10.92 0.22
CA ALA A 17 9.16 10.62 0.15
C ALA A 17 8.91 9.11 0.08
N MET A 18 9.63 8.39 -0.78
CA MET A 18 9.47 6.94 -0.91
C MET A 18 9.93 6.19 0.35
N ARG A 19 11.01 6.64 1.00
CA ARG A 19 11.45 6.04 2.27
C ARG A 19 10.41 6.20 3.37
N ALA A 20 9.75 7.36 3.45
CA ALA A 20 8.67 7.58 4.42
C ALA A 20 7.45 6.69 4.17
N VAL A 21 7.14 6.38 2.91
CA VAL A 21 6.06 5.45 2.55
C VAL A 21 6.38 4.00 2.91
N CYS A 22 7.65 3.60 2.76
CA CYS A 22 8.08 2.20 2.90
C CYS A 22 8.79 1.92 4.24
N ASP A 23 8.73 2.82 5.23
CA ASP A 23 9.33 2.56 6.52
C ASP A 23 8.47 1.64 7.39
N ASP A 24 9.09 1.10 8.46
CA ASP A 24 8.44 0.16 9.36
C ASP A 24 7.23 0.80 10.06
N ARG A 25 7.31 2.10 10.38
CA ARG A 25 6.22 2.83 11.03
C ARG A 25 5.01 2.95 10.13
N SER A 26 5.20 3.30 8.87
CA SER A 26 4.12 3.38 7.88
C SER A 26 3.53 2.02 7.56
N THR A 27 4.37 0.98 7.47
CA THR A 27 3.92 -0.41 7.31
C THR A 27 3.05 -0.84 8.49
N LEU A 28 3.49 -0.60 9.72
CA LEU A 28 2.71 -0.91 10.92
C LEU A 28 1.41 -0.10 10.95
N GLN A 29 1.44 1.20 10.60
CA GLN A 29 0.24 2.04 10.58
C GLN A 29 -0.78 1.52 9.55
N ASN A 30 -0.37 1.14 8.35
CA ASN A 30 -1.27 0.55 7.36
C ASN A 30 -1.94 -0.75 7.84
N MET A 31 -1.23 -1.57 8.62
CA MET A 31 -1.83 -2.76 9.24
C MET A 31 -2.86 -2.37 10.31
N LEU A 32 -2.57 -1.35 11.11
CA LEU A 32 -3.48 -0.84 12.14
C LEU A 32 -4.68 -0.10 11.52
N ASP A 33 -4.49 0.58 10.39
CA ASP A 33 -5.58 1.21 9.64
C ASP A 33 -6.58 0.16 9.12
N PHE A 34 -6.07 -1.02 8.71
CA PHE A 34 -6.93 -2.17 8.39
C PHE A 34 -7.76 -2.61 9.62
N GLU A 35 -7.16 -2.77 10.79
CA GLU A 35 -7.85 -3.20 12.00
C GLU A 35 -8.93 -2.19 12.44
N ALA A 36 -8.60 -0.90 12.39
CA ALA A 36 -9.55 0.16 12.70
C ALA A 36 -10.73 0.20 11.71
N ALA A 37 -10.43 0.07 10.41
CA ALA A 37 -11.44 0.02 9.37
C ALA A 37 -12.32 -1.24 9.47
N LEU A 38 -11.73 -2.38 9.82
CA LEU A 38 -12.45 -3.63 10.07
C LEU A 38 -13.47 -3.45 11.19
N ALA A 39 -13.05 -2.91 12.33
CA ALA A 39 -13.96 -2.66 13.45
C ALA A 39 -15.13 -1.75 13.06
N ARG A 40 -14.89 -0.70 12.27
CA ARG A 40 -15.97 0.17 11.75
C ARG A 40 -16.90 -0.58 10.80
N ALA A 41 -16.34 -1.37 9.88
CA ALA A 41 -17.12 -2.14 8.91
C ALA A 41 -18.02 -3.18 9.60
N GLU A 42 -17.49 -3.89 10.57
CA GLU A 42 -18.21 -4.90 11.34
C GLU A 42 -19.30 -4.29 12.23
N ALA A 43 -19.04 -3.15 12.85
CA ALA A 43 -20.06 -2.45 13.63
C ALA A 43 -21.17 -1.89 12.74
N ALA A 44 -20.83 -1.33 11.57
CA ALA A 44 -21.79 -0.82 10.60
C ALA A 44 -22.73 -1.92 10.05
N THR A 45 -22.25 -3.16 10.03
CA THR A 45 -22.99 -4.35 9.60
C THR A 45 -23.57 -5.15 10.78
N ALA A 46 -23.50 -4.61 12.01
CA ALA A 46 -23.98 -5.21 13.24
C ALA A 46 -23.38 -6.62 13.53
N VAL A 47 -22.12 -6.83 13.17
CA VAL A 47 -21.33 -8.03 13.52
C VAL A 47 -20.74 -7.84 14.91
N ILE A 48 -20.22 -6.66 15.22
CA ILE A 48 -19.76 -6.28 16.56
C ILE A 48 -20.55 -5.09 17.12
N PRO A 49 -20.56 -4.86 18.43
CA PRO A 49 -21.23 -3.70 19.01
C PRO A 49 -20.50 -2.41 18.65
N ALA A 50 -21.24 -1.33 18.36
CA ALA A 50 -20.68 -0.01 18.02
C ALA A 50 -19.78 0.56 19.13
N SER A 51 -20.01 0.18 20.39
CA SER A 51 -19.18 0.57 21.54
C SER A 51 -17.73 0.09 21.43
N ALA A 52 -17.46 -0.97 20.67
CA ALA A 52 -16.11 -1.49 20.48
C ALA A 52 -15.23 -0.62 19.57
N ILE A 53 -15.83 0.22 18.71
CA ILE A 53 -15.09 1.02 17.73
C ILE A 53 -14.08 1.96 18.41
N GLY A 54 -14.56 2.80 19.34
CA GLY A 54 -13.73 3.84 19.95
C GLY A 54 -12.46 3.30 20.63
N PRO A 55 -12.58 2.29 21.53
CA PRO A 55 -11.41 1.67 22.15
C PRO A 55 -10.43 1.03 21.15
N ILE A 56 -10.92 0.36 20.10
CA ILE A 56 -10.07 -0.26 19.06
C ILE A 56 -9.34 0.82 18.26
N GLU A 57 -10.05 1.83 17.74
CA GLU A 57 -9.44 2.92 16.97
C GLU A 57 -8.41 3.73 17.77
N ALA A 58 -8.69 3.97 19.05
CA ALA A 58 -7.77 4.69 19.92
C ALA A 58 -6.42 3.96 20.06
N ALA A 59 -6.45 2.63 20.04
CA ALA A 59 -5.28 1.76 20.11
C ALA A 59 -4.57 1.55 18.77
N CYS A 60 -5.22 1.80 17.62
CA CYS A 60 -4.69 1.58 16.27
C CYS A 60 -3.74 2.71 15.81
N LYS A 61 -2.73 3.02 16.61
CA LYS A 61 -1.68 4.01 16.32
C LYS A 61 -0.31 3.39 16.45
N ALA A 62 0.52 3.48 15.42
CA ALA A 62 1.85 2.88 15.40
C ALA A 62 2.72 3.28 16.60
N ASP A 63 2.56 4.53 17.09
CA ASP A 63 3.29 5.06 18.24
C ASP A 63 2.93 4.38 19.59
N CYS A 64 1.86 3.59 19.62
CA CYS A 64 1.47 2.80 20.80
C CYS A 64 2.21 1.47 20.91
N PHE A 65 3.06 1.11 19.94
CA PHE A 65 3.72 -0.19 19.85
C PHE A 65 5.24 -0.07 19.95
N ASP A 66 5.85 -1.00 20.69
CA ASP A 66 7.30 -1.18 20.66
C ASP A 66 7.69 -2.00 19.42
N MET A 67 8.28 -1.32 18.44
CA MET A 67 8.71 -1.90 17.17
C MET A 67 9.74 -3.02 17.34
N ALA A 68 10.64 -2.90 18.33
CA ALA A 68 11.68 -3.91 18.56
C ALA A 68 11.06 -5.19 19.16
N ALA A 69 10.17 -5.04 20.11
CA ALA A 69 9.43 -6.16 20.70
C ALA A 69 8.53 -6.86 19.66
N LEU A 70 7.87 -6.08 18.79
CA LEU A 70 7.06 -6.62 17.70
C LEU A 70 7.90 -7.41 16.69
N ALA A 71 9.04 -6.86 16.26
CA ALA A 71 9.96 -7.53 15.35
C ALA A 71 10.51 -8.85 15.94
N GLU A 72 10.91 -8.85 17.20
CA GLU A 72 11.35 -10.08 17.89
C GLU A 72 10.23 -11.12 17.95
N ALA A 73 9.02 -10.72 18.30
CA ALA A 73 7.88 -11.63 18.35
C ALA A 73 7.52 -12.19 16.95
N ALA A 74 7.68 -11.39 15.88
CA ALA A 74 7.45 -11.81 14.51
C ALA A 74 8.41 -12.90 14.05
N THR A 75 9.66 -12.90 14.53
CA THR A 75 10.63 -13.99 14.18
C THR A 75 10.17 -15.35 14.68
N ARG A 76 9.51 -15.39 15.83
CA ARG A 76 8.98 -16.63 16.41
C ARG A 76 7.68 -17.11 15.78
N SER A 77 6.86 -16.17 15.30
CA SER A 77 5.57 -16.51 14.65
C SER A 77 5.68 -16.69 13.12
N GLY A 78 6.80 -16.30 12.52
CA GLY A 78 6.99 -16.30 11.06
C GLY A 78 6.07 -15.34 10.32
N ASN A 79 5.41 -14.41 11.03
CA ASN A 79 4.36 -13.54 10.50
C ASN A 79 4.20 -12.32 11.43
N LEU A 80 4.12 -11.13 10.83
CA LEU A 80 4.04 -9.87 11.59
C LEU A 80 2.64 -9.63 12.17
N ALA A 81 1.57 -10.08 11.50
CA ALA A 81 0.20 -9.81 11.95
C ALA A 81 -0.16 -10.57 13.26
N ILE A 82 0.34 -11.79 13.44
CA ILE A 82 0.04 -12.58 14.63
C ILE A 82 0.45 -11.86 15.92
N PRO A 83 1.71 -11.42 16.10
CA PRO A 83 2.09 -10.68 17.30
C PRO A 83 1.46 -9.29 17.37
N LEU A 84 1.24 -8.61 16.23
CA LEU A 84 0.56 -7.32 16.21
C LEU A 84 -0.85 -7.43 16.77
N VAL A 85 -1.65 -8.38 16.30
CA VAL A 85 -3.03 -8.61 16.80
C VAL A 85 -3.04 -8.92 18.29
N LYS A 86 -2.10 -9.74 18.79
CA LYS A 86 -1.97 -10.01 20.22
C LYS A 86 -1.66 -8.75 21.02
N MET A 87 -0.72 -7.92 20.53
CA MET A 87 -0.36 -6.67 21.20
C MET A 87 -1.52 -5.67 21.15
N LEU A 88 -2.22 -5.55 20.03
CA LEU A 88 -3.40 -4.69 19.88
C LEU A 88 -4.51 -5.11 20.84
N THR A 89 -4.85 -6.40 20.86
CA THR A 89 -5.85 -6.97 21.79
C THR A 89 -5.49 -6.65 23.25
N ALA A 90 -4.23 -6.85 23.62
CA ALA A 90 -3.76 -6.55 24.97
C ALA A 90 -3.79 -5.04 25.27
N HIS A 91 -3.53 -4.19 24.27
CA HIS A 91 -3.59 -2.73 24.42
C HIS A 91 -5.03 -2.26 24.62
N VAL A 92 -5.96 -2.70 23.77
CA VAL A 92 -7.40 -2.42 23.91
C VAL A 92 -7.92 -2.92 25.26
N GLY A 93 -7.53 -4.13 25.67
CA GLY A 93 -7.96 -4.74 26.92
C GLY A 93 -7.55 -3.99 28.19
N LYS A 94 -6.56 -3.10 28.14
CA LYS A 94 -6.19 -2.24 29.26
C LYS A 94 -7.25 -1.15 29.54
N THR A 95 -7.99 -0.74 28.52
CA THR A 95 -9.00 0.30 28.59
C THR A 95 -10.42 -0.26 28.54
N ASP A 96 -10.64 -1.31 27.73
CA ASP A 96 -11.94 -1.95 27.55
C ASP A 96 -11.76 -3.44 27.24
N ALA A 97 -11.98 -4.29 28.23
CA ALA A 97 -11.83 -5.75 28.11
C ALA A 97 -12.91 -6.38 27.21
N GLU A 98 -14.09 -5.78 27.11
CA GLU A 98 -15.15 -6.27 26.21
C GLU A 98 -14.83 -5.93 24.75
N ALA A 99 -14.40 -4.70 24.45
CA ALA A 99 -13.98 -4.31 23.12
C ALA A 99 -12.78 -5.14 22.59
N ALA A 100 -11.86 -5.54 23.48
CA ALA A 100 -10.71 -6.36 23.11
C ALA A 100 -11.08 -7.72 22.50
N ARG A 101 -12.29 -8.24 22.78
CA ARG A 101 -12.79 -9.50 22.23
C ARG A 101 -13.14 -9.41 20.74
N TYR A 102 -13.30 -8.20 20.24
CA TYR A 102 -13.70 -7.93 18.86
C TYR A 102 -12.52 -7.48 17.98
N VAL A 103 -11.31 -7.38 18.50
CA VAL A 103 -10.10 -7.09 17.72
C VAL A 103 -9.88 -8.21 16.70
N HIS A 104 -9.68 -7.84 15.43
CA HIS A 104 -9.37 -8.79 14.33
C HIS A 104 -10.46 -9.86 14.12
N TRP A 105 -11.71 -9.56 14.44
CA TRP A 105 -12.78 -10.54 14.35
C TRP A 105 -13.00 -10.99 12.91
N GLY A 106 -13.09 -12.28 12.67
CA GLY A 106 -13.34 -12.85 11.33
C GLY A 106 -12.22 -12.73 10.30
N ALA A 107 -11.18 -11.93 10.56
CA ALA A 107 -10.05 -11.75 9.67
C ALA A 107 -8.96 -12.83 9.87
N THR A 108 -8.00 -12.83 8.97
CA THR A 108 -6.77 -13.63 9.07
C THR A 108 -5.53 -12.76 8.86
N SER A 109 -4.37 -13.26 9.27
CA SER A 109 -3.09 -12.56 9.11
C SER A 109 -2.84 -12.07 7.69
N GLN A 110 -3.21 -12.87 6.68
CA GLN A 110 -2.97 -12.52 5.29
C GLN A 110 -3.90 -11.38 4.81
N ASP A 111 -5.10 -11.25 5.37
CA ASP A 111 -6.00 -10.12 5.09
C ASP A 111 -5.32 -8.79 5.48
N VAL A 112 -4.71 -8.74 6.66
CA VAL A 112 -3.99 -7.56 7.16
C VAL A 112 -2.77 -7.26 6.32
N ILE A 113 -1.91 -8.27 6.10
CA ILE A 113 -0.62 -8.09 5.42
C ILE A 113 -0.83 -7.65 3.97
N ASP A 114 -1.71 -8.32 3.24
CA ASP A 114 -1.93 -8.02 1.82
C ASP A 114 -2.64 -6.68 1.65
N THR A 115 -3.64 -6.37 2.47
CA THR A 115 -4.31 -5.08 2.41
C THR A 115 -3.38 -3.93 2.80
N ALA A 116 -2.57 -4.08 3.85
CA ALA A 116 -1.54 -3.09 4.20
C ALA A 116 -0.53 -2.89 3.06
N THR A 117 -0.17 -3.97 2.34
CA THR A 117 0.68 -3.88 1.15
C THR A 117 0.01 -3.06 0.05
N MET A 118 -1.29 -3.25 -0.22
CA MET A 118 -2.03 -2.43 -1.19
C MET A 118 -2.08 -0.95 -0.79
N LEU A 119 -2.26 -0.65 0.49
CA LEU A 119 -2.22 0.72 1.01
C LEU A 119 -0.83 1.35 0.82
N THR A 120 0.24 0.62 1.12
CA THR A 120 1.63 1.06 0.90
C THR A 120 1.91 1.31 -0.59
N LEU A 121 1.50 0.40 -1.47
CA LEU A 121 1.65 0.54 -2.92
C LEU A 121 0.90 1.78 -3.45
N ARG A 122 -0.32 2.04 -2.96
CA ARG A 122 -1.08 3.23 -3.32
C ARG A 122 -0.34 4.50 -2.95
N ALA A 123 0.15 4.61 -1.72
CA ALA A 123 0.92 5.76 -1.27
C ALA A 123 2.23 5.92 -2.06
N GLY A 124 2.89 4.81 -2.40
CA GLY A 124 4.09 4.81 -3.26
C GLY A 124 3.80 5.32 -4.68
N ILE A 125 2.70 4.88 -5.28
CA ILE A 125 2.27 5.36 -6.59
C ILE A 125 1.94 6.86 -6.54
N ASP A 126 1.29 7.33 -5.49
CA ASP A 126 0.98 8.77 -5.33
C ASP A 126 2.26 9.60 -5.25
N ALA A 127 3.27 9.14 -4.51
CA ALA A 127 4.59 9.78 -4.46
C ALA A 127 5.28 9.79 -5.83
N LEU A 128 5.26 8.68 -6.56
CA LEU A 128 5.80 8.58 -7.92
C LEU A 128 5.04 9.46 -8.92
N ASP A 129 3.73 9.60 -8.80
CA ASP A 129 2.90 10.41 -9.70
C ASP A 129 3.30 11.89 -9.68
N VAL A 130 3.69 12.40 -8.50
CA VAL A 130 4.22 13.77 -8.35
C VAL A 130 5.51 13.93 -9.16
N ASP A 131 6.47 13.02 -9.00
CA ASP A 131 7.76 13.09 -9.67
C ASP A 131 7.63 12.88 -11.19
N LEU A 132 6.83 11.91 -11.62
CA LEU A 132 6.52 11.68 -13.03
C LEU A 132 5.87 12.89 -13.69
N SER A 133 4.92 13.53 -12.98
CA SER A 133 4.25 14.74 -13.48
C SER A 133 5.27 15.87 -13.70
N ARG A 134 6.20 16.06 -12.76
CA ARG A 134 7.26 17.06 -12.86
C ARG A 134 8.22 16.77 -14.00
N ALA A 135 8.66 15.52 -14.14
CA ALA A 135 9.55 15.08 -15.21
C ALA A 135 8.90 15.24 -16.59
N ILE A 136 7.64 14.82 -16.76
CA ILE A 136 6.89 14.99 -18.02
C ILE A 136 6.79 16.45 -18.41
N LYS A 137 6.46 17.34 -17.47
CA LYS A 137 6.39 18.79 -17.73
C LYS A 137 7.74 19.35 -18.15
N GLY A 138 8.84 18.93 -17.50
CA GLY A 138 10.20 19.35 -17.84
C GLY A 138 10.61 18.91 -19.25
N PHE A 139 10.44 17.63 -19.58
CA PHE A 139 10.74 17.13 -20.93
C PHE A 139 9.85 17.74 -22.00
N ALA A 140 8.57 18.00 -21.73
CA ALA A 140 7.68 18.68 -22.66
C ALA A 140 8.11 20.14 -22.90
N ALA A 141 8.64 20.83 -21.90
CA ALA A 141 9.21 22.17 -22.06
C ALA A 141 10.46 22.13 -22.94
N LEU A 142 11.40 21.21 -22.67
CA LEU A 142 12.60 21.00 -23.48
C LEU A 142 12.24 20.65 -24.94
N ALA A 143 11.25 19.79 -25.15
CA ALA A 143 10.78 19.43 -26.50
C ALA A 143 10.33 20.65 -27.30
N ARG A 144 9.57 21.56 -26.68
CA ARG A 144 9.12 22.82 -27.31
C ARG A 144 10.26 23.79 -27.56
N SER A 145 11.11 24.02 -26.56
CA SER A 145 12.20 25.01 -26.67
C SER A 145 13.27 24.61 -27.68
N HIS A 146 13.50 23.30 -27.84
CA HIS A 146 14.56 22.75 -28.68
C HIS A 146 14.04 22.03 -29.94
N ARG A 147 12.83 22.37 -30.39
CA ARG A 147 12.22 21.72 -31.57
C ARG A 147 13.08 21.82 -32.84
N ASN A 148 13.91 22.87 -32.97
CA ASN A 148 14.77 23.11 -34.11
C ASN A 148 16.27 23.02 -33.77
N THR A 149 16.64 22.65 -32.56
CA THR A 149 18.04 22.50 -32.15
C THR A 149 18.60 21.21 -32.71
N ALA A 150 19.53 21.31 -33.66
CA ALA A 150 20.15 20.15 -34.29
C ALA A 150 21.06 19.40 -33.31
N MET A 151 20.97 18.11 -33.33
CA MET A 151 21.91 17.19 -32.66
C MET A 151 22.20 15.99 -33.58
N VAL A 152 23.26 15.25 -33.27
CA VAL A 152 23.55 13.99 -33.97
C VAL A 152 22.73 12.87 -33.36
N ALA A 153 21.97 12.15 -34.16
CA ALA A 153 21.39 10.88 -33.76
C ALA A 153 22.49 9.81 -33.61
N ARG A 154 22.18 8.73 -32.93
CA ARG A 154 23.05 7.55 -32.77
C ARG A 154 22.31 6.28 -33.10
N THR A 155 22.93 5.43 -33.92
CA THR A 155 22.52 4.05 -34.15
C THR A 155 23.73 3.14 -33.94
N TRP A 156 23.55 2.03 -33.27
CA TRP A 156 24.66 1.11 -32.94
C TRP A 156 25.86 1.82 -32.28
N LEU A 157 25.58 2.79 -31.39
CA LEU A 157 26.56 3.64 -30.70
C LEU A 157 27.40 4.54 -31.62
N GLN A 158 27.12 4.60 -32.92
CA GLN A 158 27.81 5.44 -33.90
C GLN A 158 26.97 6.68 -34.24
N HIS A 159 27.63 7.71 -34.73
CA HIS A 159 26.96 8.91 -35.27
C HIS A 159 26.11 8.53 -36.50
N ALA A 160 24.88 9.00 -36.50
CA ALA A 160 23.93 8.82 -37.59
C ALA A 160 23.46 10.18 -38.13
N LEU A 161 22.28 10.25 -38.69
CA LEU A 161 21.73 11.47 -39.27
C LEU A 161 21.46 12.57 -38.23
N PRO A 162 21.45 13.86 -38.61
CA PRO A 162 20.99 14.93 -37.77
C PRO A 162 19.52 14.73 -37.34
N MET A 163 19.19 15.06 -36.12
CA MET A 163 17.83 15.07 -35.57
C MET A 163 17.63 16.25 -34.65
N PRO A 164 16.38 16.72 -34.41
CA PRO A 164 16.11 17.72 -33.38
C PRO A 164 16.27 17.17 -31.96
N PHE A 165 16.94 17.90 -31.08
CA PHE A 165 16.98 17.56 -29.65
C PHE A 165 15.56 17.51 -29.03
N GLY A 166 14.67 18.41 -29.53
CA GLY A 166 13.27 18.42 -29.08
C GLY A 166 12.54 17.11 -29.33
N LEU A 167 12.85 16.37 -30.42
CA LEU A 167 12.29 15.04 -30.66
C LEU A 167 12.71 14.06 -29.58
N LYS A 168 13.99 14.01 -29.26
CA LYS A 168 14.50 13.14 -28.16
C LYS A 168 13.83 13.44 -26.82
N ALA A 169 13.66 14.72 -26.48
CA ALA A 169 12.96 15.11 -25.27
C ALA A 169 11.47 14.70 -25.27
N ALA A 170 10.80 14.82 -26.44
CA ALA A 170 9.41 14.41 -26.60
C ALA A 170 9.21 12.90 -26.41
N GLU A 171 10.14 12.08 -26.89
CA GLU A 171 10.11 10.61 -26.70
C GLU A 171 10.18 10.23 -25.22
N TYR A 172 11.04 10.88 -24.42
CA TYR A 172 11.09 10.68 -22.96
C TYR A 172 9.77 11.12 -22.30
N ALA A 173 9.24 12.31 -22.64
CA ALA A 173 7.96 12.77 -22.11
C ALA A 173 6.83 11.77 -22.39
N ALA A 174 6.75 11.26 -23.63
CA ALA A 174 5.73 10.30 -24.04
C ALA A 174 5.85 8.95 -23.31
N SER A 175 7.07 8.46 -23.12
CA SER A 175 7.33 7.22 -22.37
C SER A 175 6.90 7.35 -20.93
N LEU A 176 7.31 8.41 -20.22
CA LEU A 176 6.93 8.68 -18.85
C LEU A 176 5.42 8.87 -18.69
N ALA A 177 4.76 9.53 -19.66
CA ALA A 177 3.31 9.71 -19.65
C ALA A 177 2.57 8.35 -19.73
N ARG A 178 3.05 7.43 -20.59
CA ARG A 178 2.48 6.07 -20.65
C ARG A 178 2.69 5.28 -19.36
N ALA A 179 3.87 5.36 -18.74
CA ALA A 179 4.15 4.73 -17.44
C ALA A 179 3.23 5.28 -16.35
N ARG A 180 3.10 6.61 -16.28
CA ARG A 180 2.18 7.27 -15.33
C ARG A 180 0.73 6.82 -15.51
N CYS A 181 0.27 6.67 -16.76
CA CYS A 181 -1.08 6.19 -17.06
C CYS A 181 -1.31 4.75 -16.53
N ARG A 182 -0.33 3.85 -16.71
CA ARG A 182 -0.40 2.48 -16.19
C ARG A 182 -0.46 2.46 -14.67
N LEU A 183 0.42 3.21 -13.99
CA LEU A 183 0.44 3.30 -12.52
C LEU A 183 -0.88 3.84 -11.95
N ARG A 184 -1.46 4.86 -12.58
CA ARG A 184 -2.76 5.40 -12.17
C ARG A 184 -3.91 4.40 -12.37
N ARG A 185 -3.87 3.61 -13.44
CA ARG A 185 -4.84 2.54 -13.64
C ARG A 185 -4.68 1.47 -12.57
N LEU A 186 -3.45 1.02 -12.32
CA LEU A 186 -3.15 0.06 -11.27
C LEU A 186 -3.67 0.54 -9.91
N SER A 187 -3.39 1.79 -9.54
CA SER A 187 -3.84 2.37 -8.26
C SER A 187 -5.36 2.35 -8.10
N ARG A 188 -6.11 2.57 -9.19
CA ARG A 188 -7.59 2.64 -9.14
C ARG A 188 -8.27 1.28 -9.23
N GLU A 189 -7.70 0.34 -9.98
CA GLU A 189 -8.37 -0.89 -10.39
C GLU A 189 -7.68 -2.15 -9.86
N GLY A 190 -6.34 -2.14 -9.76
CA GLY A 190 -5.55 -3.31 -9.40
C GLY A 190 -5.28 -3.48 -7.90
N LEU A 191 -5.17 -2.36 -7.16
CA LEU A 191 -4.89 -2.40 -5.72
C LEU A 191 -6.16 -2.67 -4.92
N ALA A 192 -6.57 -3.93 -4.84
CA ALA A 192 -7.82 -4.36 -4.23
C ALA A 192 -7.66 -4.78 -2.76
N LEU A 193 -8.75 -4.65 -1.99
CA LEU A 193 -8.85 -5.22 -0.65
C LEU A 193 -8.57 -6.72 -0.66
N GLN A 194 -7.79 -7.22 0.30
CA GLN A 194 -7.77 -8.64 0.66
C GLN A 194 -8.58 -8.83 1.94
N PHE A 195 -9.65 -9.58 1.85
CA PHE A 195 -10.45 -9.96 3.00
C PHE A 195 -11.20 -11.27 2.71
N GLY A 196 -10.90 -12.30 3.45
CA GLY A 196 -11.44 -13.64 3.22
C GLY A 196 -11.51 -14.51 4.47
N GLY A 197 -10.86 -14.11 5.55
CA GLY A 197 -10.67 -14.96 6.72
C GLY A 197 -9.75 -16.15 6.40
N ALA A 198 -9.66 -17.09 7.33
CA ALA A 198 -8.65 -18.14 7.30
C ALA A 198 -8.67 -19.02 6.01
N ALA A 199 -9.84 -19.28 5.47
CA ALA A 199 -10.01 -20.18 4.31
C ALA A 199 -10.56 -19.47 3.06
N GLY A 200 -10.69 -18.14 3.08
CA GLY A 200 -11.25 -17.38 1.97
C GLY A 200 -12.78 -17.42 1.87
N THR A 201 -13.46 -17.89 2.91
CA THR A 201 -14.92 -18.13 2.90
C THR A 201 -15.69 -17.15 3.79
N LEU A 202 -15.00 -16.32 4.57
CA LEU A 202 -15.60 -15.42 5.58
C LEU A 202 -16.51 -16.15 6.60
N ALA A 203 -16.28 -17.44 6.82
CA ALA A 203 -17.16 -18.32 7.60
C ALA A 203 -17.43 -17.81 9.03
N ALA A 204 -16.47 -17.12 9.65
CA ALA A 204 -16.64 -16.56 10.99
C ALA A 204 -17.66 -15.40 11.03
N LEU A 205 -18.00 -14.80 9.89
CA LEU A 205 -18.94 -13.68 9.75
C LEU A 205 -20.32 -14.14 9.28
N GLY A 206 -20.48 -15.42 8.92
CA GLY A 206 -21.72 -15.98 8.42
C GLY A 206 -22.26 -15.19 7.20
N ASP A 207 -23.56 -14.95 7.17
CA ASP A 207 -24.23 -14.26 6.06
C ASP A 207 -23.84 -12.76 5.92
N ARG A 208 -23.12 -12.23 6.87
CA ARG A 208 -22.67 -10.82 6.87
C ARG A 208 -21.31 -10.59 6.23
N GLY A 209 -20.56 -11.65 5.92
CA GLY A 209 -19.20 -11.55 5.43
C GLY A 209 -19.04 -10.66 4.21
N ILE A 210 -19.94 -10.75 3.21
CA ILE A 210 -19.90 -9.92 2.00
C ILE A 210 -20.18 -8.44 2.35
N ALA A 211 -21.18 -8.16 3.19
CA ALA A 211 -21.49 -6.80 3.60
C ALA A 211 -20.35 -6.13 4.38
N VAL A 212 -19.65 -6.91 5.23
CA VAL A 212 -18.43 -6.44 5.90
C VAL A 212 -17.34 -6.12 4.89
N ALA A 213 -17.10 -7.01 3.90
CA ALA A 213 -16.09 -6.81 2.86
C ALA A 213 -16.36 -5.53 2.04
N GLU A 214 -17.61 -5.32 1.62
CA GLU A 214 -18.05 -4.11 0.91
C GLU A 214 -17.79 -2.85 1.74
N ARG A 215 -18.18 -2.88 3.02
CA ARG A 215 -17.98 -1.74 3.91
C ARG A 215 -16.51 -1.49 4.17
N LEU A 216 -15.71 -2.51 4.41
CA LEU A 216 -14.25 -2.42 4.63
C LEU A 216 -13.53 -1.84 3.41
N ALA A 217 -13.93 -2.24 2.20
CA ALA A 217 -13.40 -1.70 0.96
C ALA A 217 -13.66 -0.18 0.86
N LEU A 218 -14.88 0.26 1.21
CA LEU A 218 -15.24 1.68 1.26
C LEU A 218 -14.42 2.46 2.32
N GLU A 219 -14.28 1.90 3.53
CA GLU A 219 -13.52 2.52 4.62
C GLU A 219 -12.03 2.75 4.25
N LEU A 220 -11.43 1.80 3.52
CA LEU A 220 -10.04 1.88 3.10
C LEU A 220 -9.85 2.58 1.74
N GLY A 221 -10.94 2.85 1.02
CA GLY A 221 -10.90 3.40 -0.33
C GLY A 221 -10.17 2.49 -1.31
N LEU A 222 -10.35 1.17 -1.17
CA LEU A 222 -9.81 0.15 -2.07
C LEU A 222 -10.94 -0.50 -2.87
N PRO A 223 -10.72 -0.91 -4.12
CA PRO A 223 -11.66 -1.74 -4.85
C PRO A 223 -11.97 -3.04 -4.10
N LEU A 224 -13.24 -3.45 -4.13
CA LEU A 224 -13.64 -4.79 -3.70
C LEU A 224 -13.31 -5.78 -4.83
N PRO A 225 -12.54 -6.84 -4.57
CA PRO A 225 -12.26 -7.85 -5.58
C PRO A 225 -13.44 -8.82 -5.75
N GLU A 226 -13.43 -9.59 -6.84
CA GLU A 226 -14.43 -10.60 -7.16
C GLU A 226 -14.45 -11.76 -6.14
N ALA A 227 -13.28 -12.04 -5.53
CA ALA A 227 -13.07 -13.06 -4.51
C ALA A 227 -11.81 -12.75 -3.70
N PRO A 228 -11.65 -13.33 -2.50
CA PRO A 228 -10.39 -13.27 -1.77
C PRO A 228 -9.23 -13.82 -2.61
N TRP A 229 -8.10 -13.11 -2.60
CA TRP A 229 -6.98 -13.39 -3.53
C TRP A 229 -5.66 -13.74 -2.84
N HIS A 230 -5.67 -14.00 -1.53
CA HIS A 230 -4.47 -14.31 -0.75
C HIS A 230 -3.68 -15.54 -1.25
N THR A 231 -4.32 -16.45 -1.98
CA THR A 231 -3.68 -17.61 -2.63
C THR A 231 -3.29 -17.37 -4.08
N HIS A 232 -3.76 -16.28 -4.70
CA HIS A 232 -3.49 -15.88 -6.09
C HIS A 232 -2.70 -14.58 -6.09
N ARG A 233 -1.41 -14.66 -6.48
CA ARG A 233 -0.46 -13.55 -6.31
C ARG A 233 -0.31 -12.67 -7.55
N ASP A 234 -1.16 -12.85 -8.56
CA ASP A 234 -1.18 -12.10 -9.81
C ASP A 234 -1.31 -10.59 -9.61
N ARG A 235 -2.12 -10.13 -8.63
CA ARG A 235 -2.26 -8.70 -8.30
C ARG A 235 -0.95 -8.06 -7.83
N ILE A 236 -0.17 -8.80 -7.03
CA ILE A 236 1.16 -8.34 -6.60
C ILE A 236 2.16 -8.40 -7.76
N ALA A 237 2.08 -9.45 -8.60
CA ALA A 237 2.92 -9.57 -9.77
C ALA A 237 2.66 -8.45 -10.79
N GLU A 238 1.40 -8.07 -11.01
CA GLU A 238 1.04 -6.92 -11.86
C GLU A 238 1.65 -5.63 -11.30
N ALA A 239 1.51 -5.38 -9.99
CA ALA A 239 2.09 -4.20 -9.36
C ALA A 239 3.61 -4.14 -9.51
N ALA A 240 4.30 -5.28 -9.38
CA ALA A 240 5.76 -5.38 -9.56
C ALA A 240 6.21 -5.20 -11.02
N SER A 241 5.32 -5.41 -11.99
CA SER A 241 5.61 -5.33 -13.43
C SER A 241 5.32 -3.95 -14.03
N CYS A 242 4.70 -3.05 -13.31
CA CYS A 242 4.26 -1.74 -13.76
C CYS A 242 5.35 -0.69 -13.64
#